data_b8623038b1e5af8933492f943c5e2c78
#
_entry.id   b8623038b1e5af8933492f943c5e2c78
#
_cell.length_a   1.000
_cell.length_b   1.000
_cell.length_c   1.000
_cell.angle_alpha   90.00
_cell.angle_beta   90.00
_cell.angle_gamma   90.00
#
_symmetry.space_group_name_H-M   'P 1'
#
loop_
_entity.id
_entity.type
_entity.pdbx_description
1 polymer ?
#
loop_
_entity_poly.entity_id
_entity_poly.type
_entity_poly.pdbx_seq_one_letter_code
_entity_poly.pdbx_strand_id
1 'polypeptide(L)'
;DTAIRETLLGLTELVYLEAKTKDPNRHKKLNLEDTNLKTSKATQIILENDSGKILVDAHFGKRVQNLSGGTPSAYFRQSNDAQTWLVRGEVEVRGEILDWLSVVLLSIQRERILKASFQSSNQPTLELRYNKDMERFDIQNLSKDREIKSRYRVLNVGTIPENLTLKDVRPAKLTPNPNLRSVAWQTP
;
A
#
# COMPACT_ATOMS: atom_id res chain seq x y z
N ASP A 1 -3.64 -5.32 -6.91
CA ASP A 1 -3.70 -6.79 -6.87
C ASP A 1 -2.42 -7.56 -7.14
N THR A 2 -1.38 -6.93 -7.63
CA THR A 2 -0.09 -7.60 -7.89
C THR A 2 0.49 -8.20 -6.61
N ALA A 3 0.49 -7.46 -5.52
CA ALA A 3 1.01 -7.90 -4.23
C ALA A 3 0.31 -9.16 -3.69
N ILE A 4 -1.03 -9.17 -3.73
CA ILE A 4 -1.83 -10.33 -3.30
C ILE A 4 -1.51 -11.53 -4.19
N ARG A 5 -1.43 -11.33 -5.50
CA ARG A 5 -1.11 -12.38 -6.45
C ARG A 5 0.29 -12.97 -6.21
N GLU A 6 1.29 -12.15 -5.97
CA GLU A 6 2.66 -12.59 -5.66
C GLU A 6 2.70 -13.43 -4.39
N THR A 7 2.02 -12.98 -3.32
CA THR A 7 1.90 -13.77 -2.08
C THR A 7 1.22 -15.12 -2.32
N LEU A 8 0.11 -15.15 -3.07
CA LEU A 8 -0.61 -16.38 -3.39
C LEU A 8 0.24 -17.35 -4.21
N LEU A 9 0.94 -16.86 -5.22
CA LEU A 9 1.85 -17.67 -6.03
C LEU A 9 2.97 -18.25 -5.17
N GLY A 10 3.62 -17.42 -4.34
CA GLY A 10 4.65 -17.89 -3.42
C GLY A 10 4.16 -18.98 -2.48
N LEU A 11 2.93 -18.90 -1.97
CA LEU A 11 2.33 -19.94 -1.14
C LEU A 11 2.12 -21.27 -1.90
N THR A 12 1.72 -21.21 -3.16
CA THR A 12 1.51 -22.43 -3.98
C THR A 12 2.79 -23.12 -4.42
N GLU A 13 3.91 -22.38 -4.46
CA GLU A 13 5.22 -22.87 -4.86
C GLU A 13 6.07 -23.42 -3.71
N LEU A 14 5.55 -23.39 -2.47
CA LEU A 14 6.27 -23.89 -1.31
C LEU A 14 6.48 -25.40 -1.38
N VAL A 15 7.72 -25.81 -1.18
CA VAL A 15 8.12 -27.23 -1.12
C VAL A 15 8.64 -27.57 0.25
N TYR A 16 8.03 -28.57 0.91
CA TYR A 16 8.52 -29.12 2.19
C TYR A 16 9.85 -29.83 1.96
N LEU A 17 10.89 -29.41 2.69
CA LEU A 17 12.23 -30.00 2.62
C LEU A 17 12.49 -30.94 3.79
N GLU A 18 12.26 -30.48 5.02
CA GLU A 18 12.67 -31.19 6.23
C GLU A 18 11.74 -30.87 7.40
N ALA A 19 11.33 -31.89 8.13
CA ALA A 19 10.65 -31.73 9.42
C ALA A 19 11.67 -31.31 10.50
N LYS A 20 11.33 -30.28 11.28
CA LYS A 20 12.25 -29.76 12.30
C LYS A 20 11.86 -30.17 13.72
N THR A 21 10.90 -29.51 14.33
CA THR A 21 10.52 -29.82 15.72
C THR A 21 9.00 -29.77 15.91
N LYS A 22 8.52 -30.58 16.87
CA LYS A 22 7.16 -30.52 17.41
C LYS A 22 7.09 -29.87 18.78
N ASP A 23 8.23 -29.50 19.36
CA ASP A 23 8.30 -28.90 20.69
C ASP A 23 8.03 -27.39 20.62
N PRO A 24 6.88 -26.88 21.17
CA PRO A 24 6.54 -25.49 21.16
C PRO A 24 7.61 -24.57 21.81
N ASN A 25 8.35 -25.09 22.80
CA ASN A 25 9.40 -24.31 23.46
C ASN A 25 10.56 -23.95 22.50
N ARG A 26 10.68 -24.67 21.40
CA ARG A 26 11.70 -24.42 20.36
C ARG A 26 11.21 -23.51 19.24
N HIS A 27 9.90 -23.23 19.13
CA HIS A 27 9.34 -22.37 18.09
C HIS A 27 10.00 -20.99 18.09
N LYS A 28 10.29 -20.44 19.26
CA LYS A 28 10.99 -19.15 19.41
C LYS A 28 12.33 -19.11 18.66
N LYS A 29 13.10 -20.21 18.68
CA LYS A 29 14.41 -20.26 18.01
C LYS A 29 14.29 -20.16 16.50
N LEU A 30 13.15 -20.54 15.95
CA LEU A 30 12.82 -20.53 14.53
C LEU A 30 11.99 -19.28 14.12
N ASN A 31 11.63 -18.41 15.08
CA ASN A 31 10.71 -17.30 14.93
C ASN A 31 9.30 -17.78 14.49
N LEU A 32 8.81 -18.87 15.08
CA LEU A 32 7.51 -19.48 14.75
C LEU A 32 6.55 -19.47 15.95
N GLU A 33 6.79 -18.60 16.93
CA GLU A 33 5.84 -18.37 18.03
C GLU A 33 4.52 -17.80 17.50
N ASP A 34 3.43 -18.05 18.22
CA ASP A 34 2.13 -17.49 17.86
C ASP A 34 2.16 -15.95 17.88
N THR A 35 1.55 -15.31 16.90
CA THR A 35 1.60 -13.86 16.69
C THR A 35 0.85 -13.04 17.74
N ASN A 36 0.02 -13.68 18.58
CA ASN A 36 -0.60 -13.04 19.75
C ASN A 36 0.41 -12.72 20.86
N LEU A 37 1.60 -13.34 20.84
CA LEU A 37 2.68 -13.06 21.80
C LEU A 37 3.47 -11.82 21.36
N LYS A 38 3.61 -10.86 22.26
CA LYS A 38 4.39 -9.61 21.99
C LYS A 38 5.84 -9.85 21.59
N THR A 39 6.40 -11.02 21.94
CA THR A 39 7.77 -11.42 21.61
C THR A 39 7.90 -12.12 20.27
N SER A 40 6.78 -12.46 19.64
CA SER A 40 6.77 -13.18 18.38
C SER A 40 7.41 -12.35 17.28
N LYS A 41 8.22 -13.03 16.47
CA LYS A 41 8.79 -12.52 15.22
C LYS A 41 8.26 -13.29 14.00
N ALA A 42 7.24 -14.10 14.21
CA ALA A 42 6.57 -14.80 13.13
C ALA A 42 5.72 -13.85 12.31
N THR A 43 5.61 -14.13 11.01
CA THR A 43 4.59 -13.55 10.14
C THR A 43 3.50 -14.57 9.96
N GLN A 44 2.27 -14.27 10.37
CA GLN A 44 1.11 -15.13 10.13
C GLN A 44 0.39 -14.71 8.86
N ILE A 45 0.06 -15.67 8.02
CA ILE A 45 -0.78 -15.49 6.84
C ILE A 45 -2.06 -16.29 7.03
N ILE A 46 -3.18 -15.60 6.94
CA ILE A 46 -4.51 -16.21 6.95
C ILE A 46 -5.16 -15.89 5.60
N LEU A 47 -5.55 -16.92 4.87
CA LEU A 47 -6.36 -16.79 3.65
C LEU A 47 -7.75 -17.34 3.90
N GLU A 48 -8.73 -16.51 3.59
CA GLU A 48 -10.14 -16.85 3.69
C GLU A 48 -10.80 -16.70 2.31
N ASN A 49 -11.78 -17.54 2.02
CA ASN A 49 -12.62 -17.37 0.85
C ASN A 49 -13.83 -16.47 1.15
N ASP A 50 -14.64 -16.19 0.14
CA ASP A 50 -15.82 -15.30 0.24
C ASP A 50 -16.87 -15.80 1.25
N SER A 51 -16.88 -17.09 1.59
CA SER A 51 -17.76 -17.68 2.62
C SER A 51 -17.17 -17.62 4.03
N GLY A 52 -15.99 -17.02 4.21
CA GLY A 52 -15.28 -16.95 5.50
C GLY A 52 -14.58 -18.26 5.89
N LYS A 53 -14.46 -19.22 4.96
CA LYS A 53 -13.70 -20.45 5.21
C LYS A 53 -12.21 -20.18 5.10
N ILE A 54 -11.47 -20.53 6.16
CA ILE A 54 -10.00 -20.46 6.17
C ILE A 54 -9.44 -21.52 5.23
N LEU A 55 -8.67 -21.09 4.24
CA LEU A 55 -7.95 -21.91 3.27
C LEU A 55 -6.51 -22.18 3.70
N VAL A 56 -5.86 -21.16 4.27
CA VAL A 56 -4.52 -21.22 4.83
C VAL A 56 -4.51 -20.46 6.14
N ASP A 57 -3.86 -21.01 7.15
CA ASP A 57 -3.48 -20.33 8.38
C ASP A 57 -2.12 -20.85 8.81
N ALA A 58 -1.09 -20.04 8.60
CA ALA A 58 0.28 -20.48 8.75
C ALA A 58 1.22 -19.37 9.24
N HIS A 59 2.25 -19.79 9.96
CA HIS A 59 3.32 -18.95 10.46
C HIS A 59 4.58 -19.16 9.64
N PHE A 60 5.21 -18.07 9.24
CA PHE A 60 6.51 -18.00 8.60
C PHE A 60 7.53 -17.40 9.57
N GLY A 61 8.65 -18.06 9.72
CA GLY A 61 9.70 -17.69 10.65
C GLY A 61 10.98 -17.19 9.94
N LYS A 62 12.13 -17.57 10.50
CA LYS A 62 13.44 -17.18 9.94
C LYS A 62 13.59 -17.64 8.50
N ARG A 63 14.05 -16.73 7.66
CA ARG A 63 14.55 -17.05 6.31
C ARG A 63 15.95 -17.66 6.41
N VAL A 64 16.20 -18.65 5.58
CA VAL A 64 17.51 -19.32 5.45
C VAL A 64 17.99 -19.10 4.02
N GLN A 65 19.04 -18.32 3.88
CA GLN A 65 19.67 -18.09 2.59
C GLN A 65 20.52 -19.30 2.20
N ASN A 66 20.39 -19.77 0.97
CA ASN A 66 21.27 -20.77 0.41
C ASN A 66 22.60 -20.13 0.03
N LEU A 67 23.69 -20.53 0.70
CA LEU A 67 25.04 -20.03 0.42
C LEU A 67 25.56 -20.39 -0.99
N SER A 68 24.92 -21.37 -1.64
CA SER A 68 25.28 -21.84 -3.00
C SER A 68 24.47 -21.18 -4.13
N GLY A 69 23.64 -20.17 -3.82
CA GLY A 69 22.67 -19.61 -4.74
C GLY A 69 21.48 -20.56 -4.93
N GLY A 70 20.30 -20.00 -5.21
CA GLY A 70 19.07 -20.77 -5.44
C GLY A 70 17.89 -20.18 -4.66
N THR A 71 16.74 -20.82 -4.80
CA THR A 71 15.51 -20.38 -4.12
C THR A 71 15.69 -20.37 -2.61
N PRO A 72 15.36 -19.28 -1.92
CA PRO A 72 15.47 -19.17 -0.48
C PRO A 72 14.59 -20.19 0.23
N SER A 73 14.91 -20.45 1.49
CA SER A 73 14.14 -21.33 2.38
C SER A 73 13.67 -20.56 3.61
N ALA A 74 12.60 -21.01 4.22
CA ALA A 74 12.10 -20.43 5.46
C ALA A 74 11.61 -21.52 6.42
N TYR A 75 11.57 -21.21 7.70
CA TYR A 75 10.85 -22.04 8.66
C TYR A 75 9.38 -21.73 8.59
N PHE A 76 8.57 -22.79 8.65
CA PHE A 76 7.13 -22.77 8.44
C PHE A 76 6.42 -23.63 9.47
N ARG A 77 5.22 -23.24 9.88
CA ARG A 77 4.31 -23.99 10.74
C ARG A 77 2.86 -23.66 10.40
N GLN A 78 2.00 -24.68 10.28
CA GLN A 78 0.56 -24.44 10.28
C GLN A 78 0.10 -24.03 11.69
N SER A 79 -0.85 -23.12 11.80
CA SER A 79 -1.26 -22.56 13.10
C SER A 79 -1.84 -23.60 14.05
N ASN A 80 -2.53 -24.62 13.52
CA ASN A 80 -3.15 -25.69 14.26
C ASN A 80 -2.24 -26.92 14.47
N ASP A 81 -0.95 -26.85 14.07
CA ASP A 81 0.01 -27.95 14.24
C ASP A 81 1.26 -27.46 14.96
N ALA A 82 1.79 -28.28 15.85
CA ALA A 82 3.06 -28.02 16.52
C ALA A 82 4.29 -28.35 15.63
N GLN A 83 4.08 -29.13 14.56
CA GLN A 83 5.16 -29.51 13.67
C GLN A 83 5.67 -28.30 12.87
N THR A 84 6.96 -28.04 12.99
CA THR A 84 7.65 -27.02 12.18
C THR A 84 8.43 -27.67 11.06
N TRP A 85 8.54 -26.97 9.97
CA TRP A 85 9.17 -27.42 8.74
C TRP A 85 10.20 -26.41 8.23
N LEU A 86 11.20 -26.90 7.54
CA LEU A 86 11.98 -26.10 6.60
C LEU A 86 11.28 -26.25 5.23
N VAL A 87 10.90 -25.14 4.64
CA VAL A 87 10.30 -25.09 3.30
C VAL A 87 11.18 -24.31 2.36
N ARG A 88 11.20 -24.69 1.09
CA ARG A 88 11.84 -23.94 0.01
C ARG A 88 10.77 -23.19 -0.75
N GLY A 89 11.02 -21.94 -1.04
CA GLY A 89 10.14 -21.02 -1.71
C GLY A 89 10.22 -19.64 -1.05
N GLU A 90 9.72 -18.65 -1.73
CA GLU A 90 9.63 -17.29 -1.23
C GLU A 90 8.18 -16.83 -1.21
N VAL A 91 7.74 -16.44 -0.04
CA VAL A 91 6.43 -15.80 0.13
C VAL A 91 6.67 -14.34 0.43
N GLU A 92 6.29 -13.49 -0.49
CA GLU A 92 6.37 -12.04 -0.33
C GLU A 92 5.24 -11.59 0.60
N VAL A 93 5.59 -11.09 1.77
CA VAL A 93 4.64 -10.48 2.71
C VAL A 93 5.06 -9.05 2.97
N ARG A 94 4.19 -8.12 2.63
CA ARG A 94 4.44 -6.69 2.78
C ARG A 94 3.99 -6.22 4.16
N GLY A 95 4.78 -5.33 4.77
CA GLY A 95 4.55 -4.89 6.15
C GLY A 95 3.46 -3.83 6.28
N GLU A 96 3.36 -2.94 5.30
CA GLU A 96 2.48 -1.78 5.37
C GLU A 96 1.22 -1.96 4.51
N ILE A 97 0.08 -1.45 4.96
CA ILE A 97 -1.20 -1.56 4.24
C ILE A 97 -1.09 -0.96 2.84
N LEU A 98 -0.38 0.15 2.68
CA LEU A 98 -0.22 0.83 1.39
C LEU A 98 0.56 0.01 0.37
N ASP A 99 1.44 -0.89 0.82
CA ASP A 99 2.20 -1.78 -0.07
C ASP A 99 1.30 -2.82 -0.78
N TRP A 100 0.10 -3.08 -0.24
CA TRP A 100 -0.91 -3.98 -0.81
C TRP A 100 -1.85 -3.30 -1.80
N LEU A 101 -1.78 -1.96 -1.92
CA LEU A 101 -2.72 -1.17 -2.68
C LEU A 101 -2.07 -0.53 -3.91
N SER A 102 -2.85 -0.26 -4.93
CA SER A 102 -2.45 0.68 -5.97
C SER A 102 -2.51 2.09 -5.41
N VAL A 103 -1.36 2.64 -5.07
CA VAL A 103 -1.28 3.94 -4.39
C VAL A 103 -1.51 5.13 -5.33
N VAL A 104 -1.35 4.95 -6.65
CA VAL A 104 -1.56 6.01 -7.63
C VAL A 104 -3.05 6.19 -7.89
N LEU A 105 -3.62 7.32 -7.47
CA LEU A 105 -5.02 7.67 -7.70
C LEU A 105 -5.22 8.34 -9.05
N LEU A 106 -4.34 9.29 -9.39
CA LEU A 106 -4.36 9.99 -10.66
C LEU A 106 -2.94 10.16 -11.18
N SER A 107 -2.79 10.04 -12.50
CA SER A 107 -1.56 10.30 -13.23
C SER A 107 -1.94 10.96 -14.56
N ILE A 108 -2.28 12.24 -14.52
CA ILE A 108 -2.75 13.03 -15.66
C ILE A 108 -1.70 14.07 -16.00
N GLN A 109 -1.11 13.96 -17.19
CA GLN A 109 -0.14 14.95 -17.66
C GLN A 109 -0.77 16.35 -17.67
N ARG A 110 0.00 17.38 -17.26
CA ARG A 110 -0.49 18.78 -17.11
C ARG A 110 -1.08 19.34 -18.38
N GLU A 111 -0.54 18.97 -19.53
CA GLU A 111 -0.96 19.42 -20.86
C GLU A 111 -2.39 18.96 -21.20
N ARG A 112 -2.85 17.90 -20.53
CA ARG A 112 -4.23 17.37 -20.64
C ARG A 112 -5.19 18.02 -19.67
N ILE A 113 -4.71 18.85 -18.74
CA ILE A 113 -5.56 19.55 -17.77
C ILE A 113 -5.93 20.91 -18.33
N LEU A 114 -7.18 21.11 -18.72
CA LEU A 114 -7.66 22.38 -19.21
C LEU A 114 -8.02 23.34 -18.07
N LYS A 115 -8.71 22.83 -17.06
CA LYS A 115 -9.21 23.61 -15.95
C LYS A 115 -9.11 22.82 -14.66
N ALA A 116 -8.80 23.49 -13.55
CA ALA A 116 -8.83 22.93 -12.21
C ALA A 116 -9.60 23.88 -11.29
N SER A 117 -10.48 23.32 -10.45
CA SER A 117 -11.25 24.08 -9.46
C SER A 117 -10.99 23.53 -8.07
N PHE A 118 -10.67 24.41 -7.14
CA PHE A 118 -10.39 24.05 -5.75
C PHE A 118 -11.36 24.74 -4.84
N GLN A 119 -12.15 23.95 -4.13
CA GLN A 119 -13.13 24.44 -3.18
C GLN A 119 -12.73 24.02 -1.75
N SER A 120 -12.76 24.95 -0.83
CA SER A 120 -12.55 24.72 0.59
C SER A 120 -13.65 25.37 1.38
N SER A 121 -14.02 24.78 2.53
CA SER A 121 -14.98 25.36 3.44
C SER A 121 -14.54 26.78 3.82
N ASN A 122 -15.45 27.75 3.72
CA ASN A 122 -15.25 29.15 4.09
C ASN A 122 -14.19 29.92 3.25
N GLN A 123 -13.82 29.41 2.07
CA GLN A 123 -12.92 30.10 1.15
C GLN A 123 -13.57 30.21 -0.26
N PRO A 124 -13.31 31.29 -0.99
CA PRO A 124 -13.71 31.38 -2.39
C PRO A 124 -13.10 30.23 -3.19
N THR A 125 -13.83 29.68 -4.13
CA THR A 125 -13.32 28.68 -5.07
C THR A 125 -12.15 29.27 -5.84
N LEU A 126 -11.02 28.57 -5.90
CA LEU A 126 -9.89 28.91 -6.76
C LEU A 126 -10.09 28.22 -8.12
N GLU A 127 -10.11 28.99 -9.19
CA GLU A 127 -10.18 28.48 -10.57
C GLU A 127 -8.89 28.70 -11.31
N LEU A 128 -8.31 27.60 -11.83
CA LEU A 128 -7.10 27.62 -12.65
C LEU A 128 -7.42 27.17 -14.07
N ARG A 129 -6.78 27.78 -15.07
CA ARG A 129 -6.79 27.35 -16.45
C ARG A 129 -5.38 27.19 -16.98
N TYR A 130 -5.13 26.09 -17.68
CA TYR A 130 -3.82 25.85 -18.30
C TYR A 130 -3.68 26.71 -19.56
N ASN A 131 -2.59 27.50 -19.61
CA ASN A 131 -2.19 28.28 -20.75
C ASN A 131 -1.09 27.52 -21.50
N LYS A 132 -1.44 27.00 -22.68
CA LYS A 132 -0.53 26.18 -23.49
C LYS A 132 0.67 26.96 -24.02
N ASP A 133 0.47 28.23 -24.37
CA ASP A 133 1.54 29.08 -24.96
C ASP A 133 2.61 29.45 -23.95
N MET A 134 2.23 29.52 -22.68
CA MET A 134 3.13 29.88 -21.58
C MET A 134 3.45 28.69 -20.66
N GLU A 135 2.94 27.49 -20.99
CA GLU A 135 3.14 26.24 -20.25
C GLU A 135 2.89 26.40 -18.73
N ARG A 136 1.84 27.11 -18.35
CA ARG A 136 1.52 27.44 -16.97
C ARG A 136 0.03 27.48 -16.68
N PHE A 137 -0.32 27.46 -15.39
CA PHE A 137 -1.68 27.73 -14.94
C PHE A 137 -1.86 29.20 -14.62
N ASP A 138 -2.94 29.80 -15.12
CA ASP A 138 -3.39 31.15 -14.79
C ASP A 138 -4.64 31.08 -13.91
N ILE A 139 -4.69 31.92 -12.86
CA ILE A 139 -5.86 32.04 -11.98
C ILE A 139 -6.93 32.85 -12.71
N GLN A 140 -8.14 32.30 -12.87
CA GLN A 140 -9.22 32.92 -13.63
C GLN A 140 -10.05 33.89 -12.81
N ASN A 141 -10.15 33.67 -11.51
CA ASN A 141 -11.02 34.44 -10.61
C ASN A 141 -10.24 35.22 -9.54
N LEU A 142 -9.06 35.74 -9.91
CA LEU A 142 -8.26 36.59 -9.02
C LEU A 142 -8.95 37.97 -8.89
N SER A 143 -9.26 38.36 -7.64
CA SER A 143 -9.78 39.71 -7.37
C SER A 143 -8.75 40.78 -7.71
N LYS A 144 -9.20 41.96 -8.13
CA LYS A 144 -8.32 43.07 -8.57
C LYS A 144 -7.40 43.60 -7.47
N ASP A 145 -7.78 43.41 -6.23
CA ASP A 145 -7.06 43.80 -5.00
C ASP A 145 -6.04 42.76 -4.54
N ARG A 146 -5.90 41.64 -5.27
CA ARG A 146 -5.01 40.53 -4.92
C ARG A 146 -3.93 40.31 -5.97
N GLU A 147 -2.73 39.98 -5.49
CA GLU A 147 -1.59 39.64 -6.34
C GLU A 147 -1.14 38.20 -6.12
N ILE A 148 -0.59 37.61 -7.18
CA ILE A 148 0.01 36.27 -7.11
C ILE A 148 1.40 36.38 -6.46
N LYS A 149 1.50 36.00 -5.19
CA LYS A 149 2.77 35.99 -4.45
C LYS A 149 3.81 35.00 -4.99
N SER A 150 3.38 33.90 -5.59
CA SER A 150 4.27 32.87 -6.11
C SER A 150 3.60 32.07 -7.23
N ARG A 151 4.13 32.21 -8.45
CA ARG A 151 3.69 31.42 -9.61
C ARG A 151 4.00 29.93 -9.45
N TYR A 152 5.09 29.61 -8.76
CA TYR A 152 5.44 28.21 -8.44
C TYR A 152 4.35 27.51 -7.62
N ARG A 153 3.73 28.20 -6.66
CA ARG A 153 2.59 27.64 -5.91
C ARG A 153 1.37 27.38 -6.79
N VAL A 154 1.09 28.26 -7.72
CA VAL A 154 -0.01 28.09 -8.69
C VAL A 154 0.24 26.87 -9.57
N LEU A 155 1.46 26.70 -10.08
CA LEU A 155 1.86 25.54 -10.84
C LEU A 155 1.69 24.26 -10.02
N ASN A 156 2.24 24.20 -8.82
CA ASN A 156 2.15 23.03 -7.96
C ASN A 156 0.71 22.60 -7.66
N VAL A 157 -0.19 23.58 -7.47
CA VAL A 157 -1.61 23.28 -7.25
C VAL A 157 -2.25 22.75 -8.53
N GLY A 158 -1.96 23.32 -9.68
CA GLY A 158 -2.49 22.87 -10.98
C GLY A 158 -2.00 21.49 -11.38
N THR A 159 -0.80 21.10 -10.95
CA THR A 159 -0.17 19.81 -11.30
C THR A 159 -0.45 18.69 -10.29
N ILE A 160 -1.26 18.91 -9.25
CA ILE A 160 -1.65 17.84 -8.30
C ILE A 160 -2.10 16.55 -9.00
N PRO A 161 -2.91 16.58 -10.09
CA PRO A 161 -3.33 15.36 -10.78
C PRO A 161 -2.21 14.61 -11.54
N GLU A 162 -1.04 15.20 -11.74
CA GLU A 162 0.08 14.50 -12.39
C GLU A 162 0.57 13.32 -11.58
N ASN A 163 0.53 13.42 -10.26
CA ASN A 163 0.98 12.35 -9.37
C ASN A 163 0.22 12.40 -8.03
N LEU A 164 -1.08 12.18 -8.09
CA LEU A 164 -1.88 12.08 -6.89
C LEU A 164 -1.82 10.65 -6.34
N THR A 165 -1.22 10.51 -5.18
CA THR A 165 -1.02 9.21 -4.52
C THR A 165 -1.72 9.16 -3.16
N LEU A 166 -2.13 7.95 -2.77
CA LEU A 166 -2.57 7.65 -1.41
C LEU A 166 -1.42 7.89 -0.43
N LYS A 167 -1.74 8.51 0.70
CA LYS A 167 -0.82 8.64 1.84
C LYS A 167 -1.25 7.83 3.05
N ASP A 168 -2.54 7.53 3.13
CA ASP A 168 -3.14 6.76 4.21
C ASP A 168 -4.51 6.24 3.76
N VAL A 169 -4.93 5.11 4.30
CA VAL A 169 -6.26 4.52 4.10
C VAL A 169 -6.86 4.16 5.45
N ARG A 170 -8.16 4.44 5.60
CA ARG A 170 -8.91 4.16 6.81
C ARG A 170 -10.26 3.55 6.47
N PRO A 171 -10.80 2.68 7.33
CA PRO A 171 -12.17 2.19 7.18
C PRO A 171 -13.17 3.36 7.09
N ALA A 172 -14.09 3.31 6.14
CA ALA A 172 -15.06 4.38 5.89
C ALA A 172 -15.98 4.72 7.08
N LYS A 173 -16.08 3.84 8.05
CA LYS A 173 -16.88 4.05 9.29
C LYS A 173 -16.16 4.89 10.36
N LEU A 174 -14.87 5.14 10.20
CA LEU A 174 -14.15 6.05 11.09
C LEU A 174 -14.39 7.47 10.59
N THR A 175 -15.00 8.30 11.44
CA THR A 175 -15.44 9.68 11.26
C THR A 175 -14.78 10.45 10.12
N PRO A 176 -15.58 11.15 9.26
CA PRO A 176 -15.03 12.00 8.22
C PRO A 176 -14.06 13.01 8.83
N ASN A 177 -12.86 13.09 8.28
CA ASN A 177 -11.92 14.13 8.65
C ASN A 177 -12.51 15.48 8.22
N PRO A 178 -12.86 16.40 9.15
CA PRO A 178 -13.48 17.69 8.81
C PRO A 178 -12.58 18.59 7.95
N ASN A 179 -11.30 18.23 7.81
CA ASN A 179 -10.34 18.96 7.00
C ASN A 179 -10.17 18.41 5.57
N LEU A 180 -10.96 17.41 5.15
CA LEU A 180 -10.96 16.96 3.77
C LEU A 180 -11.48 18.07 2.85
N ARG A 181 -10.62 18.50 1.93
CA ARG A 181 -10.94 19.47 0.89
C ARG A 181 -11.39 18.74 -0.37
N SER A 182 -12.49 19.16 -0.96
CA SER A 182 -12.89 18.67 -2.27
C SER A 182 -12.10 19.40 -3.36
N VAL A 183 -11.64 18.64 -4.34
CA VAL A 183 -10.94 19.16 -5.52
C VAL A 183 -11.56 18.53 -6.76
N ALA A 184 -11.82 19.34 -7.77
CA ALA A 184 -12.33 18.87 -9.04
C ALA A 184 -11.43 19.34 -10.19
N TRP A 185 -11.15 18.43 -11.12
CA TRP A 185 -10.43 18.71 -12.35
C TRP A 185 -11.31 18.38 -13.55
N GLN A 186 -11.08 19.11 -14.61
CA GLN A 186 -11.75 18.89 -15.89
C GLN A 186 -10.69 18.63 -16.96
N THR A 187 -10.80 17.50 -17.62
CA THR A 187 -10.03 17.15 -18.81
C THR A 187 -10.82 17.43 -20.07
N PRO A 188 -10.20 17.54 -21.24
CA PRO A 188 -10.88 17.71 -22.51
C PRO A 188 -11.76 16.51 -22.85
#